data_3e3f953afb909d177179169904b42758
#
_entry.id   3e3f953afb909d177179169904b42758
#
_cell.length_a   1.000
_cell.length_b   1.000
_cell.length_c   1.000
_cell.angle_alpha   90.00
_cell.angle_beta   90.00
_cell.angle_gamma   90.00
#
_symmetry.space_group_name_H-M   'P 1'
#
loop_
_entity.id
_entity.type
_entity.pdbx_description
1 polymer ?
#
loop_
_entity_poly.entity_id
_entity_poly.type
_entity_poly.pdbx_seq_one_letter_code
_entity_poly.pdbx_strand_id
1 'polypeptide(L)'
;MTVFESRLSKLKNKLQENDIDTAIITDEDNVYYLCGYYDYLHMEFGRPTLLVISIDYGTLLITPTIDLNTAEETACVDRISAWNDGMGNEWREELPKVLKRSKRIAIEPDQMPPIVRRYIDVEVSYDRITSASPILSTMRMIKSEE
;
A
#
# COMPACT_ATOMS: atom_id res chain seq x y z
N MET A 1 -20.43 0.87 8.28
CA MET A 1 -19.00 1.09 7.91
C MET A 1 -18.12 0.27 8.85
N THR A 2 -17.22 -0.53 8.29
CA THR A 2 -16.27 -1.29 9.08
C THR A 2 -15.18 -0.37 9.64
N VAL A 3 -14.42 -0.87 10.61
CA VAL A 3 -13.29 -0.13 11.17
C VAL A 3 -12.25 0.15 10.07
N PHE A 4 -12.05 -0.79 9.15
CA PHE A 4 -11.09 -0.64 8.06
C PHE A 4 -11.53 0.43 7.06
N GLU A 5 -12.80 0.44 6.68
CA GLU A 5 -13.34 1.49 5.81
C GLU A 5 -13.17 2.87 6.44
N SER A 6 -13.41 2.98 7.75
CA SER A 6 -13.23 4.21 8.49
C SER A 6 -11.78 4.67 8.48
N ARG A 7 -10.84 3.75 8.72
CA ARG A 7 -9.41 4.06 8.71
C ARG A 7 -8.92 4.48 7.33
N LEU A 8 -9.36 3.79 6.28
CA LEU A 8 -9.00 4.15 4.90
C LEU A 8 -9.55 5.52 4.54
N SER A 9 -10.77 5.83 4.96
CA SER A 9 -11.37 7.14 4.72
C SER A 9 -10.58 8.25 5.43
N LYS A 10 -10.19 8.03 6.68
CA LYS A 10 -9.36 9.00 7.42
C LYS A 10 -8.00 9.20 6.76
N LEU A 11 -7.38 8.13 6.28
CA LEU A 11 -6.10 8.24 5.59
C LEU A 11 -6.25 9.05 4.31
N LYS A 12 -7.27 8.80 3.51
CA LYS A 12 -7.52 9.55 2.29
C LYS A 12 -7.69 11.05 2.57
N ASN A 13 -8.41 11.40 3.63
CA ASN A 13 -8.57 12.79 4.03
C ASN A 13 -7.22 13.43 4.38
N LYS A 14 -6.38 12.72 5.12
CA LYS A 14 -5.07 13.24 5.50
C LYS A 14 -4.13 13.37 4.31
N LEU A 15 -4.22 12.46 3.36
CA LEU A 15 -3.45 12.55 2.12
C LEU A 15 -3.87 13.80 1.33
N GLN A 16 -5.17 14.04 1.20
CA GLN A 16 -5.68 15.23 0.52
C GLN A 16 -5.24 16.52 1.20
N GLU A 17 -5.25 16.57 2.53
CA GLU A 17 -4.79 17.73 3.30
C GLU A 17 -3.32 18.05 3.03
N ASN A 18 -2.52 17.05 2.63
CA ASN A 18 -1.10 17.20 2.37
C ASN A 18 -0.77 17.21 0.88
N ASP A 19 -1.77 17.35 0.02
CA ASP A 19 -1.61 17.34 -1.44
C ASP A 19 -0.97 16.06 -1.99
N ILE A 20 -1.28 14.94 -1.36
CA ILE A 20 -0.81 13.62 -1.77
C ILE A 20 -1.99 12.88 -2.39
N ASP A 21 -1.80 12.33 -3.59
CA ASP A 21 -2.87 11.60 -4.27
C ASP A 21 -2.75 10.08 -4.19
N THR A 22 -1.59 9.56 -3.80
CA THR A 22 -1.37 8.12 -3.72
C THR A 22 -0.46 7.77 -2.55
N ALA A 23 -0.80 6.72 -1.82
CA ALA A 23 0.06 6.16 -0.80
C ALA A 23 0.34 4.69 -1.11
N ILE A 24 1.57 4.24 -0.91
CA ILE A 24 1.97 2.85 -1.06
C ILE A 24 2.44 2.36 0.31
N ILE A 25 1.67 1.47 0.90
CA ILE A 25 1.91 0.96 2.26
C ILE A 25 2.50 -0.44 2.15
N THR A 26 3.61 -0.66 2.82
CA THR A 26 4.37 -1.91 2.76
C THR A 26 4.63 -2.55 4.12
N ASP A 27 4.54 -1.80 5.21
CA ASP A 27 4.65 -2.37 6.54
C ASP A 27 3.46 -3.28 6.84
N GLU A 28 3.74 -4.53 7.23
CA GLU A 28 2.68 -5.53 7.43
C GLU A 28 1.65 -5.11 8.48
N ASP A 29 2.09 -4.47 9.55
CA ASP A 29 1.19 -4.00 10.61
C ASP A 29 0.29 -2.88 10.12
N ASN A 30 0.81 -1.97 9.30
CA ASN A 30 0.02 -0.89 8.73
C ASN A 30 -0.93 -1.39 7.65
N VAL A 31 -0.53 -2.36 6.85
CA VAL A 31 -1.43 -3.00 5.89
C VAL A 31 -2.61 -3.64 6.64
N TYR A 32 -2.33 -4.38 7.70
CA TYR A 32 -3.38 -4.97 8.53
C TYR A 32 -4.28 -3.91 9.17
N TYR A 33 -3.67 -2.88 9.74
CA TYR A 33 -4.39 -1.78 10.39
C TYR A 33 -5.40 -1.13 9.43
N LEU A 34 -4.98 -0.93 8.18
CA LEU A 34 -5.78 -0.21 7.19
C LEU A 34 -6.82 -1.07 6.48
N CYS A 35 -6.51 -2.33 6.17
CA CYS A 35 -7.41 -3.14 5.35
C CYS A 35 -7.73 -4.53 5.90
N GLY A 36 -7.13 -4.93 7.00
CA GLY A 36 -7.45 -6.21 7.64
C GLY A 36 -6.69 -7.42 7.09
N TYR A 37 -5.85 -7.22 6.09
CA TYR A 37 -5.06 -8.30 5.52
C TYR A 37 -3.71 -8.42 6.21
N TYR A 38 -3.34 -9.61 6.64
CA TYR A 38 -2.04 -9.89 7.24
C TYR A 38 -1.36 -11.01 6.47
N ASP A 39 -0.15 -10.73 5.97
CA ASP A 39 0.65 -11.67 5.20
C ASP A 39 1.91 -12.05 5.97
N TYR A 40 2.00 -13.31 6.35
CA TYR A 40 3.14 -13.81 7.12
C TYR A 40 4.39 -14.04 6.30
N LEU A 41 4.27 -14.14 4.98
CA LEU A 41 5.39 -14.52 4.12
C LEU A 41 5.92 -13.39 3.24
N HIS A 42 5.24 -12.28 3.23
CA HIS A 42 5.38 -11.23 2.22
C HIS A 42 6.79 -10.64 2.08
N MET A 43 7.46 -10.37 3.19
CA MET A 43 8.77 -9.71 3.16
C MET A 43 9.91 -10.66 2.96
N GLU A 44 9.68 -11.94 3.18
CA GLU A 44 10.71 -12.94 3.03
C GLU A 44 10.83 -13.34 1.56
N PHE A 45 12.04 -13.62 1.12
CA PHE A 45 12.30 -14.12 -0.22
C PHE A 45 11.93 -13.15 -1.36
N GLY A 46 11.87 -11.84 -1.05
CA GLY A 46 11.60 -10.84 -2.09
C GLY A 46 10.19 -10.88 -2.66
N ARG A 47 9.23 -11.29 -1.87
CA ARG A 47 7.81 -11.37 -2.27
C ARG A 47 7.01 -10.24 -1.66
N PRO A 48 6.99 -9.06 -2.28
CA PRO A 48 6.32 -7.92 -1.66
C PRO A 48 4.80 -8.00 -1.74
N THR A 49 4.16 -7.50 -0.68
CA THR A 49 2.75 -7.16 -0.68
C THR A 49 2.66 -5.64 -0.56
N LEU A 50 1.89 -5.04 -1.44
CA LEU A 50 1.75 -3.59 -1.52
C LEU A 50 0.29 -3.20 -1.40
N LEU A 51 -0.02 -2.32 -0.45
CA LEU A 51 -1.35 -1.73 -0.36
C LEU A 51 -1.27 -0.33 -0.97
N VAL A 52 -1.95 -0.14 -2.09
CA VAL A 52 -1.98 1.13 -2.81
C VAL A 52 -3.30 1.83 -2.51
N ILE A 53 -3.21 3.07 -2.02
CA ILE A 53 -4.39 3.88 -1.72
C ILE A 53 -4.34 5.11 -2.61
N SER A 54 -5.25 5.19 -3.56
CA SER A 54 -5.35 6.31 -4.49
C SER A 54 -6.61 7.11 -4.22
N ILE A 55 -6.49 8.43 -4.16
CA ILE A 55 -7.65 9.30 -4.00
C ILE A 55 -8.59 9.16 -5.19
N ASP A 56 -8.03 9.06 -6.40
CA ASP A 56 -8.81 9.04 -7.63
C ASP A 56 -9.27 7.65 -8.07
N TYR A 57 -8.52 6.61 -7.72
CA TYR A 57 -8.71 5.27 -8.28
C TYR A 57 -9.06 4.21 -7.24
N GLY A 58 -9.10 4.57 -5.96
CA GLY A 58 -9.48 3.65 -4.88
C GLY A 58 -8.31 2.85 -4.33
N THR A 59 -8.62 1.75 -3.65
CA THR A 59 -7.62 0.92 -2.97
C THR A 59 -7.34 -0.36 -3.76
N LEU A 60 -6.06 -0.72 -3.83
CA LEU A 60 -5.58 -1.90 -4.54
C LEU A 60 -4.59 -2.65 -3.66
N LEU A 61 -4.82 -3.93 -3.45
CA LEU A 61 -3.86 -4.80 -2.78
C LEU A 61 -3.12 -5.62 -3.84
N ILE A 62 -1.79 -5.51 -3.88
CA ILE A 62 -0.93 -6.28 -4.76
C ILE A 62 -0.24 -7.34 -3.90
N THR A 63 -0.50 -8.61 -4.13
CA THR A 63 -0.03 -9.69 -3.25
C THR A 63 0.33 -10.93 -4.06
N PRO A 64 1.23 -11.80 -3.53
CA PRO A 64 1.49 -13.09 -4.19
C PRO A 64 0.23 -13.96 -4.28
N THR A 65 0.12 -14.71 -5.37
CA THR A 65 -1.04 -15.60 -5.61
C THR A 65 -1.24 -16.61 -4.49
N ILE A 66 -0.17 -17.04 -3.84
CA ILE A 66 -0.26 -18.00 -2.73
C ILE A 66 -1.16 -17.48 -1.60
N ASP A 67 -1.26 -16.16 -1.46
CA ASP A 67 -2.06 -15.53 -0.41
C ASP A 67 -3.40 -15.02 -0.92
N LEU A 68 -3.74 -15.27 -2.18
CA LEU A 68 -4.94 -14.69 -2.80
C LEU A 68 -6.23 -15.05 -2.05
N ASN A 69 -6.40 -16.28 -1.65
CA ASN A 69 -7.62 -16.71 -0.93
C ASN A 69 -7.77 -15.96 0.39
N THR A 70 -6.69 -15.84 1.15
CA THR A 70 -6.71 -15.09 2.41
C THR A 70 -7.01 -13.62 2.17
N ALA A 71 -6.42 -13.05 1.12
CA ALA A 71 -6.65 -11.65 0.75
C ALA A 71 -8.12 -11.42 0.38
N GLU A 72 -8.70 -12.28 -0.42
CA GLU A 72 -10.12 -12.16 -0.81
C GLU A 72 -11.06 -12.25 0.37
N GLU A 73 -10.74 -13.08 1.37
CA GLU A 73 -11.58 -13.25 2.56
C GLU A 73 -11.44 -12.12 3.57
N THR A 74 -10.26 -11.51 3.68
CA THR A 74 -9.94 -10.62 4.80
C THR A 74 -9.69 -9.16 4.41
N ALA A 75 -9.23 -8.90 3.18
CA ALA A 75 -8.84 -7.54 2.79
C ALA A 75 -10.04 -6.67 2.44
N CYS A 76 -10.13 -5.53 3.09
CA CYS A 76 -11.13 -4.50 2.80
C CYS A 76 -10.53 -3.52 1.80
N VAL A 77 -10.57 -3.89 0.52
CA VAL A 77 -10.03 -3.09 -0.59
C VAL A 77 -10.96 -3.15 -1.78
N ASP A 78 -10.79 -2.21 -2.72
CA ASP A 78 -11.63 -2.18 -3.92
C ASP A 78 -11.21 -3.24 -4.94
N ARG A 79 -9.90 -3.51 -5.05
CA ARG A 79 -9.37 -4.48 -6.01
C ARG A 79 -8.19 -5.23 -5.41
N ILE A 80 -7.96 -6.44 -5.91
CA ILE A 80 -6.80 -7.25 -5.56
C ILE A 80 -6.12 -7.68 -6.86
N SER A 81 -4.81 -7.51 -6.94
CA SER A 81 -3.98 -8.01 -8.02
C SER A 81 -3.01 -9.04 -7.47
N ALA A 82 -3.09 -10.27 -7.93
CA ALA A 82 -2.23 -11.34 -7.46
C ALA A 82 -1.14 -11.64 -8.49
N TRP A 83 0.07 -11.94 -8.02
CA TRP A 83 1.19 -12.26 -8.89
C TRP A 83 1.81 -13.59 -8.51
N ASN A 84 2.41 -14.29 -9.51
CA ASN A 84 2.99 -15.62 -9.35
C ASN A 84 4.51 -15.56 -9.36
N ASP A 85 5.13 -16.33 -8.49
CA ASP A 85 6.58 -16.52 -8.51
C ASP A 85 7.02 -17.15 -9.82
N GLY A 86 8.12 -16.68 -10.34
CA GLY A 86 8.72 -17.25 -11.53
C GLY A 86 8.05 -16.89 -12.84
N MET A 87 6.94 -16.18 -12.79
CA MET A 87 6.22 -15.73 -14.00
C MET A 87 6.62 -14.32 -14.42
N GLY A 88 7.70 -13.80 -13.85
CA GLY A 88 8.16 -12.46 -14.16
C GLY A 88 7.83 -11.48 -13.07
N ASN A 89 7.65 -10.23 -13.44
CA ASN A 89 7.57 -9.13 -12.49
C ASN A 89 6.15 -8.58 -12.39
N GLU A 90 5.19 -9.39 -11.99
CA GLU A 90 3.77 -9.03 -12.03
C GLU A 90 3.41 -7.88 -11.09
N TRP A 91 4.03 -7.77 -9.91
CA TRP A 91 3.82 -6.59 -9.09
C TRP A 91 4.36 -5.34 -9.79
N ARG A 92 5.35 -5.49 -10.67
CA ARG A 92 5.88 -4.42 -11.51
C ARG A 92 5.01 -4.14 -12.73
N GLU A 93 4.03 -4.96 -13.02
CA GLU A 93 3.05 -4.68 -14.08
C GLU A 93 1.99 -3.70 -13.61
N GLU A 94 1.49 -3.86 -12.38
CA GLU A 94 0.49 -2.97 -11.81
C GLU A 94 1.09 -1.66 -11.30
N LEU A 95 2.25 -1.74 -10.65
CA LEU A 95 2.86 -0.58 -10.02
C LEU A 95 3.18 0.55 -11.01
N PRO A 96 3.71 0.30 -12.22
CA PRO A 96 3.95 1.40 -13.17
C PRO A 96 2.70 2.18 -13.53
N LYS A 97 1.56 1.52 -13.62
CA LYS A 97 0.28 2.20 -13.92
C LYS A 97 -0.07 3.18 -12.81
N VAL A 98 0.14 2.77 -11.56
CA VAL A 98 -0.09 3.61 -10.38
C VAL A 98 0.87 4.80 -10.39
N LEU A 99 2.14 4.54 -10.62
CA LEU A 99 3.19 5.58 -10.58
C LEU A 99 3.00 6.63 -11.65
N LYS A 100 2.61 6.20 -12.86
CA LYS A 100 2.39 7.13 -13.99
C LYS A 100 1.24 8.10 -13.75
N ARG A 101 0.17 7.63 -13.13
CA ARG A 101 -1.02 8.46 -12.92
C ARG A 101 -0.95 9.31 -11.64
N SER A 102 0.02 9.03 -10.77
CA SER A 102 0.14 9.70 -9.48
C SER A 102 1.02 10.93 -9.59
N LYS A 103 0.59 12.04 -9.00
CA LYS A 103 1.36 13.29 -9.00
C LYS A 103 2.32 13.34 -7.82
N ARG A 104 1.86 12.94 -6.64
CA ARG A 104 2.66 12.92 -5.43
C ARG A 104 2.36 11.65 -4.64
N ILE A 105 3.41 10.91 -4.32
CA ILE A 105 3.32 9.57 -3.76
C ILE A 105 3.93 9.55 -2.36
N ALA A 106 3.17 9.03 -1.40
CA ALA A 106 3.68 8.80 -0.05
C ALA A 106 4.06 7.32 0.11
N ILE A 107 5.22 7.06 0.67
CA ILE A 107 5.72 5.70 0.91
C ILE A 107 6.16 5.54 2.36
N GLU A 108 6.42 4.31 2.76
CA GLU A 108 7.01 4.00 4.06
C GLU A 108 8.48 3.65 3.88
N PRO A 109 9.39 4.65 3.86
CA PRO A 109 10.78 4.41 3.44
C PRO A 109 11.55 3.45 4.35
N ASP A 110 11.21 3.39 5.63
CA ASP A 110 11.90 2.53 6.59
C ASP A 110 11.33 1.11 6.63
N GLN A 111 10.18 0.88 6.03
CA GLN A 111 9.47 -0.39 6.07
C GLN A 111 9.17 -0.93 4.67
N MET A 112 9.88 -0.47 3.67
CA MET A 112 9.69 -0.89 2.30
C MET A 112 10.80 -1.86 1.88
N PRO A 113 10.46 -2.99 1.24
CA PRO A 113 11.50 -3.88 0.72
C PRO A 113 12.42 -3.15 -0.24
N PRO A 114 13.75 -3.35 -0.14
CA PRO A 114 14.69 -2.65 -1.01
C PRO A 114 14.41 -2.80 -2.52
N ILE A 115 13.92 -3.94 -2.95
CA ILE A 115 13.61 -4.18 -4.35
C ILE A 115 12.49 -3.26 -4.85
N VAL A 116 11.48 -3.01 -4.01
CA VAL A 116 10.38 -2.10 -4.33
C VAL A 116 10.88 -0.65 -4.32
N ARG A 117 11.66 -0.28 -3.32
CA ARG A 117 12.21 1.07 -3.20
C ARG A 117 13.09 1.43 -4.40
N ARG A 118 13.98 0.54 -4.79
CA ARG A 118 14.83 0.77 -5.97
C ARG A 118 14.01 0.96 -7.23
N TYR A 119 12.95 0.17 -7.37
CA TYR A 119 12.07 0.29 -8.53
C TYR A 119 11.39 1.66 -8.58
N ILE A 120 10.85 2.09 -7.46
CA ILE A 120 10.19 3.41 -7.38
C ILE A 120 11.19 4.53 -7.64
N ASP A 121 12.39 4.46 -7.08
CA ASP A 121 13.42 5.49 -7.26
C ASP A 121 13.88 5.65 -8.71
N VAL A 122 13.83 4.56 -9.48
CA VAL A 122 14.15 4.62 -10.93
C VAL A 122 13.01 5.25 -11.72
N GLU A 123 11.77 4.93 -11.39
CA GLU A 123 10.60 5.32 -12.17
C GLU A 123 10.04 6.69 -11.82
N VAL A 124 10.29 7.18 -10.60
CA VAL A 124 9.68 8.40 -10.08
C VAL A 124 10.75 9.36 -9.61
N SER A 125 10.65 10.64 -10.01
CA SER A 125 11.58 11.66 -9.53
C SER A 125 11.41 11.89 -8.03
N TYR A 126 12.53 12.15 -7.37
CA TYR A 126 12.62 12.26 -5.92
C TYR A 126 11.64 13.29 -5.33
N ASP A 127 11.42 14.39 -6.04
CA ASP A 127 10.55 15.48 -5.57
C ASP A 127 9.06 15.11 -5.55
N ARG A 128 8.69 14.00 -6.19
CA ARG A 128 7.32 13.49 -6.17
C ARG A 128 7.06 12.49 -5.05
N ILE A 129 8.09 12.11 -4.32
CA ILE A 129 8.02 11.10 -3.26
C ILE A 129 8.10 11.77 -1.89
N THR A 130 7.20 11.37 -0.99
CA THR A 130 7.22 11.83 0.39
C THR A 130 6.98 10.65 1.34
N SER A 131 7.16 10.86 2.65
CA SER A 131 6.96 9.80 3.64
C SER A 131 5.51 9.79 4.15
N ALA A 132 4.91 8.61 4.19
CA ALA A 132 3.62 8.39 4.82
C ALA A 132 3.73 8.16 6.32
N SER A 133 4.93 7.94 6.83
CA SER A 133 5.15 7.54 8.22
C SER A 133 4.60 8.52 9.25
N PRO A 134 4.77 9.84 9.12
CA PRO A 134 4.18 10.78 10.08
C PRO A 134 2.66 10.71 10.13
N ILE A 135 2.01 10.56 8.98
CA ILE A 135 0.55 10.46 8.90
C ILE A 135 0.06 9.20 9.60
N LEU A 136 0.68 8.07 9.30
CA LEU A 136 0.29 6.79 9.89
C LEU A 136 0.55 6.75 11.40
N SER A 137 1.69 7.27 11.84
CA SER A 137 2.00 7.35 13.26
C SER A 137 0.96 8.16 14.02
N THR A 138 0.56 9.31 13.47
CA THR A 138 -0.46 10.15 14.08
C THR A 138 -1.81 9.43 14.16
N MET A 139 -2.20 8.74 13.09
CA MET A 139 -3.46 7.98 13.07
C MET A 139 -3.47 6.88 14.13
N ARG A 140 -2.36 6.16 14.30
CA ARG A 140 -2.28 5.03 15.22
C ARG A 140 -2.13 5.45 16.68
N MET A 141 -1.69 6.68 16.93
CA MET A 141 -1.62 7.21 18.28
C MET A 141 -3.01 7.53 18.85
N ILE A 142 -3.97 7.78 17.98
CA ILE A 142 -5.35 8.04 18.39
C ILE A 142 -6.04 6.69 18.52
N LYS A 143 -6.20 6.22 19.75
CA LYS A 143 -6.92 4.97 20.00
C LYS A 143 -8.38 5.18 19.65
N SER A 144 -8.85 4.47 18.64
CA SER A 144 -10.29 4.41 18.39
C SER A 144 -10.93 3.49 19.42
N GLU A 145 -12.23 3.62 19.62
CA GLU A 145 -12.97 2.83 20.60
C GLU A 145 -13.28 1.41 20.13
N GLU A 146 -12.63 0.97 19.13
CA GLU A 146 -12.81 -0.37 18.54
C GLU A 146 -12.06 -1.46 19.31
#